data_74e8edaa34924c3f0846d3cba5f3534b
#
_entry.id   74e8edaa34924c3f0846d3cba5f3534b
#
_cell.length_a   1.000
_cell.length_b   1.000
_cell.length_c   1.000
_cell.angle_alpha   90.00
_cell.angle_beta   90.00
_cell.angle_gamma   90.00
#
_symmetry.space_group_name_H-M   'P 1'
#
loop_
_entity.id
_entity.type
_entity.pdbx_description
1 polymer ?
#
loop_
_entity_poly.entity_id
_entity_poly.type
_entity_poly.pdbx_seq_one_letter_code
_entity_poly.pdbx_strand_id
1 'polypeptide(L)'
;MQELTDQALELGAKTMYSASQIAGLQIELAKLGFDPTQIKKMTEHIQNFATAVGTDLSSAASLAGATLRMFGLEADESQRVADVLSKSCSASALSFEYLNSAMSTIGPVANAFGLTLEDTTGLLGVLANAGFDASSAATAGRNIILNLADANGKLA
;
A
#
# COMPACT_ATOMS: atom_id res chain seq x y z
N MET A 1 -0.18 21.76 11.28
CA MET A 1 -1.53 21.41 11.79
C MET A 1 -2.66 22.17 11.10
N GLN A 2 -2.55 23.49 10.98
CA GLN A 2 -3.57 24.28 10.29
C GLN A 2 -3.74 23.86 8.82
N GLU A 3 -2.65 23.62 8.11
CA GLU A 3 -2.70 23.19 6.71
C GLU A 3 -3.42 21.85 6.50
N LEU A 4 -3.26 20.90 7.44
CA LEU A 4 -3.95 19.62 7.38
C LEU A 4 -5.44 19.79 7.64
N THR A 5 -5.81 20.66 8.58
CA THR A 5 -7.21 20.98 8.87
C THR A 5 -7.87 21.63 7.64
N ASP A 6 -7.19 22.58 7.04
CA ASP A 6 -7.69 23.28 5.85
C ASP A 6 -7.87 22.30 4.68
N GLN A 7 -6.92 21.39 4.47
CA GLN A 7 -7.02 20.35 3.45
C GLN A 7 -8.21 19.41 3.73
N ALA A 8 -8.39 18.98 4.99
CA ALA A 8 -9.50 18.11 5.35
C ALA A 8 -10.85 18.77 5.08
N LEU A 9 -10.98 20.04 5.41
CA LEU A 9 -12.19 20.82 5.14
C LEU A 9 -12.43 21.00 3.64
N GLU A 10 -11.40 21.32 2.88
CA GLU A 10 -11.48 21.47 1.43
C GLU A 10 -11.89 20.18 0.73
N LEU A 11 -11.22 19.08 1.04
CA LEU A 11 -11.53 17.78 0.44
C LEU A 11 -12.89 17.24 0.90
N GLY A 12 -13.27 17.51 2.15
CA GLY A 12 -14.59 17.16 2.65
C GLY A 12 -15.72 17.87 1.90
N ALA A 13 -15.48 19.09 1.45
CA ALA A 13 -16.45 19.85 0.66
C ALA A 13 -16.52 19.41 -0.81
N LYS A 14 -15.45 18.86 -1.36
CA LYS A 14 -15.32 18.50 -2.79
C LYS A 14 -15.58 17.04 -3.11
N THR A 15 -15.60 16.18 -2.10
CA THR A 15 -15.65 14.73 -2.31
C THR A 15 -16.82 14.11 -1.56
N MET A 16 -17.03 12.81 -1.76
CA MET A 16 -18.03 12.05 -1.02
C MET A 16 -17.69 11.82 0.46
N TYR A 17 -16.46 12.13 0.87
CA TYR A 17 -15.99 11.94 2.24
C TYR A 17 -16.21 13.18 3.08
N SER A 18 -16.44 13.00 4.38
CA SER A 18 -16.52 14.13 5.32
C SER A 18 -15.12 14.61 5.72
N ALA A 19 -15.04 15.84 6.22
CA ALA A 19 -13.79 16.37 6.76
C ALA A 19 -13.23 15.47 7.88
N SER A 20 -14.11 14.89 8.71
CA SER A 20 -13.71 13.97 9.78
C SER A 20 -13.07 12.68 9.23
N GLN A 21 -13.58 12.15 8.11
CA GLN A 21 -12.99 10.99 7.46
C GLN A 21 -11.61 11.30 6.89
N ILE A 22 -11.46 12.45 6.26
CA ILE A 22 -10.15 12.91 5.75
C ILE A 22 -9.18 13.11 6.91
N ALA A 23 -9.61 13.72 8.01
CA ALA A 23 -8.78 13.88 9.20
C ALA A 23 -8.36 12.52 9.78
N GLY A 24 -9.25 11.52 9.75
CA GLY A 24 -8.93 10.15 10.17
C GLY A 24 -7.81 9.54 9.35
N LEU A 25 -7.83 9.70 8.03
CA LEU A 25 -6.74 9.30 7.14
C LEU A 25 -5.43 9.98 7.54
N GLN A 26 -5.45 11.28 7.76
CA GLN A 26 -4.27 12.06 8.16
C GLN A 26 -3.69 11.57 9.49
N ILE A 27 -4.56 11.22 10.45
CA ILE A 27 -4.16 10.67 11.75
C ILE A 27 -3.46 9.32 11.58
N GLU A 28 -3.96 8.45 10.71
CA GLU A 28 -3.30 7.16 10.45
C GLU A 28 -1.89 7.35 9.88
N LEU A 29 -1.71 8.29 8.97
CA LEU A 29 -0.39 8.62 8.44
C LEU A 29 0.54 9.20 9.53
N ALA A 30 0.01 10.02 10.42
CA ALA A 30 0.78 10.55 11.56
C ALA A 30 1.25 9.42 12.49
N LYS A 31 0.41 8.43 12.76
CA LYS A 31 0.77 7.25 13.55
C LYS A 31 1.92 6.47 12.92
N LEU A 32 2.01 6.45 11.58
CA LEU A 32 3.10 5.81 10.86
C LEU A 32 4.37 6.64 10.78
N GLY A 33 4.37 7.81 11.42
CA GLY A 33 5.56 8.67 11.55
C GLY A 33 5.79 9.62 10.38
N PHE A 34 4.78 9.90 9.57
CA PHE A 34 4.87 10.93 8.54
C PHE A 34 4.67 12.31 9.14
N ASP A 35 5.45 13.29 8.70
CA ASP A 35 5.32 14.67 9.15
C ASP A 35 4.15 15.38 8.43
N PRO A 36 3.69 16.57 8.92
CA PRO A 36 2.55 17.26 8.30
C PRO A 36 2.73 17.57 6.82
N THR A 37 3.93 17.90 6.36
CA THR A 37 4.22 18.17 4.95
C THR A 37 4.05 16.91 4.10
N GLN A 38 4.55 15.79 4.58
CA GLN A 38 4.40 14.50 3.94
C GLN A 38 2.93 14.07 3.88
N ILE A 39 2.22 14.19 5.00
CA ILE A 39 0.80 13.83 5.11
C ILE A 39 -0.02 14.64 4.09
N LYS A 40 0.24 15.93 3.99
CA LYS A 40 -0.46 16.80 3.04
C LYS A 40 -0.30 16.32 1.59
N LYS A 41 0.92 15.91 1.22
CA LYS A 41 1.20 15.38 -0.13
C LYS A 41 0.49 14.06 -0.40
N MET A 42 0.36 13.21 0.62
CA MET A 42 -0.16 11.85 0.48
C MET A 42 -1.69 11.78 0.52
N THR A 43 -2.34 12.71 1.19
CA THR A 43 -3.78 12.63 1.53
C THR A 43 -4.66 12.39 0.31
N GLU A 44 -4.52 13.19 -0.74
CA GLU A 44 -5.37 13.09 -1.92
C GLU A 44 -5.13 11.80 -2.70
N HIS A 45 -3.88 11.36 -2.83
CA HIS A 45 -3.54 10.12 -3.53
C HIS A 45 -4.11 8.91 -2.82
N ILE A 46 -4.04 8.88 -1.48
CA ILE A 46 -4.59 7.79 -0.68
C ILE A 46 -6.11 7.80 -0.70
N GLN A 47 -6.72 8.97 -0.68
CA GLN A 47 -8.16 9.11 -0.83
C GLN A 47 -8.64 8.52 -2.17
N ASN A 48 -7.93 8.81 -3.26
CA ASN A 48 -8.23 8.26 -4.58
C ASN A 48 -8.06 6.74 -4.60
N PHE A 49 -7.04 6.23 -3.93
CA PHE A 49 -6.84 4.79 -3.76
C PHE A 49 -8.03 4.15 -3.04
N ALA A 50 -8.45 4.72 -1.90
CA ALA A 50 -9.58 4.21 -1.13
C ALA A 50 -10.87 4.13 -1.99
N THR A 51 -11.12 5.18 -2.78
CA THR A 51 -12.27 5.23 -3.69
C THR A 51 -12.17 4.15 -4.76
N ALA A 52 -11.00 3.97 -5.35
CA ALA A 52 -10.77 3.01 -6.44
C ALA A 52 -10.98 1.56 -6.00
N VAL A 53 -10.57 1.21 -4.78
CA VAL A 53 -10.68 -0.17 -4.27
C VAL A 53 -11.91 -0.40 -3.39
N GLY A 54 -12.63 0.66 -3.03
CA GLY A 54 -13.86 0.56 -2.26
C GLY A 54 -13.66 0.28 -0.77
N THR A 55 -12.56 0.76 -0.20
CA THR A 55 -12.28 0.64 1.24
C THR A 55 -12.44 1.98 1.96
N ASP A 56 -12.44 1.96 3.28
CA ASP A 56 -12.46 3.19 4.08
C ASP A 56 -11.10 3.90 4.04
N LEU A 57 -11.12 5.21 4.32
CA LEU A 57 -9.92 6.06 4.22
C LEU A 57 -8.83 5.65 5.20
N SER A 58 -9.18 5.30 6.44
CA SER A 58 -8.19 4.92 7.46
C SER A 58 -7.48 3.63 7.09
N SER A 59 -8.20 2.64 6.56
CA SER A 59 -7.62 1.37 6.11
C SER A 59 -6.70 1.58 4.90
N ALA A 60 -7.12 2.42 3.95
CA ALA A 60 -6.30 2.77 2.79
C ALA A 60 -5.00 3.47 3.22
N ALA A 61 -5.09 4.40 4.18
CA ALA A 61 -3.93 5.10 4.73
C ALA A 61 -2.96 4.14 5.41
N SER A 62 -3.49 3.19 6.18
CA SER A 62 -2.69 2.19 6.86
C SER A 62 -1.91 1.33 5.86
N LEU A 63 -2.55 0.79 4.83
CA LEU A 63 -1.88 -0.04 3.83
C LEU A 63 -0.88 0.76 3.00
N ALA A 64 -1.30 1.89 2.43
CA ALA A 64 -0.44 2.69 1.56
C ALA A 64 0.76 3.27 2.34
N GLY A 65 0.52 3.78 3.54
CA GLY A 65 1.58 4.33 4.38
C GLY A 65 2.57 3.26 4.83
N ALA A 66 2.07 2.10 5.26
CA ALA A 66 2.93 0.97 5.62
C ALA A 66 3.75 0.49 4.42
N THR A 67 3.15 0.44 3.23
CA THR A 67 3.84 0.05 1.99
C THR A 67 4.99 1.00 1.68
N LEU A 68 4.77 2.31 1.78
CA LEU A 68 5.85 3.30 1.63
C LEU A 68 7.01 3.00 2.59
N ARG A 69 6.70 2.77 3.86
CA ARG A 69 7.72 2.46 4.87
C ARG A 69 8.45 1.15 4.58
N MET A 70 7.71 0.09 4.23
CA MET A 70 8.29 -1.23 3.94
C MET A 70 9.27 -1.20 2.78
N PHE A 71 8.98 -0.43 1.74
CA PHE A 71 9.82 -0.35 0.54
C PHE A 71 10.80 0.84 0.57
N GLY A 72 10.86 1.58 1.68
CA GLY A 72 11.76 2.72 1.81
C GLY A 72 11.46 3.86 0.83
N LEU A 73 10.19 4.03 0.48
CA LEU A 73 9.74 5.03 -0.48
C LEU A 73 9.40 6.35 0.22
N GLU A 74 9.63 7.45 -0.48
CA GLU A 74 9.33 8.78 0.02
C GLU A 74 7.85 9.15 -0.20
N ALA A 75 7.35 10.13 0.57
CA ALA A 75 5.97 10.60 0.44
C ALA A 75 5.63 11.10 -0.97
N ASP A 76 6.62 11.59 -1.71
CA ASP A 76 6.44 12.03 -3.10
C ASP A 76 6.06 10.87 -4.03
N GLU A 77 6.32 9.63 -3.63
CA GLU A 77 5.95 8.43 -4.39
C GLU A 77 4.58 7.87 -4.01
N SER A 78 3.82 8.57 -3.16
CA SER A 78 2.50 8.10 -2.72
C SER A 78 1.51 7.92 -3.88
N GLN A 79 1.60 8.73 -4.92
CA GLN A 79 0.78 8.55 -6.11
C GLN A 79 1.10 7.23 -6.81
N ARG A 80 2.40 6.94 -7.01
CA ARG A 80 2.86 5.69 -7.61
C ARG A 80 2.38 4.48 -6.79
N VAL A 81 2.53 4.54 -5.47
CA VAL A 81 2.07 3.46 -4.58
C VAL A 81 0.56 3.27 -4.70
N ALA A 82 -0.22 4.34 -4.64
CA ALA A 82 -1.68 4.28 -4.80
C ALA A 82 -2.07 3.67 -6.16
N ASP A 83 -1.40 4.09 -7.23
CA ASP A 83 -1.66 3.60 -8.58
C ASP A 83 -1.32 2.10 -8.72
N VAL A 84 -0.18 1.66 -8.19
CA VAL A 84 0.25 0.26 -8.24
C VAL A 84 -0.73 -0.63 -7.46
N LEU A 85 -1.10 -0.23 -6.25
CA LEU A 85 -2.03 -0.99 -5.42
C LEU A 85 -3.42 -1.06 -6.06
N SER A 86 -3.92 0.06 -6.60
CA SER A 86 -5.21 0.10 -7.31
C SER A 86 -5.19 -0.77 -8.56
N LYS A 87 -4.12 -0.67 -9.35
CA LYS A 87 -3.97 -1.41 -10.59
C LYS A 87 -3.88 -2.91 -10.33
N SER A 88 -3.15 -3.32 -9.30
CA SER A 88 -3.05 -4.74 -8.95
C SER A 88 -4.40 -5.34 -8.57
N CYS A 89 -5.25 -4.60 -7.86
CA CYS A 89 -6.60 -5.02 -7.54
C CYS A 89 -7.51 -5.10 -8.77
N SER A 90 -7.36 -4.17 -9.72
CA SER A 90 -8.22 -4.15 -10.91
C SER A 90 -7.77 -5.14 -12.00
N ALA A 91 -6.49 -5.51 -12.03
CA ALA A 91 -5.90 -6.34 -13.07
C ALA A 91 -5.77 -7.83 -12.67
N SER A 92 -6.09 -8.19 -11.44
CA SER A 92 -5.95 -9.56 -10.94
C SER A 92 -7.08 -9.90 -9.97
N ALA A 93 -7.03 -11.10 -9.39
CA ALA A 93 -7.98 -11.55 -8.37
C ALA A 93 -7.68 -10.97 -6.97
N LEU A 94 -6.77 -10.00 -6.86
CA LEU A 94 -6.45 -9.35 -5.60
C LEU A 94 -7.59 -8.44 -5.15
N SER A 95 -7.94 -8.52 -3.86
CA SER A 95 -8.80 -7.55 -3.19
C SER A 95 -7.94 -6.68 -2.26
N PHE A 96 -8.53 -5.60 -1.75
CA PHE A 96 -7.86 -4.77 -0.72
C PHE A 96 -7.47 -5.63 0.50
N GLU A 97 -8.38 -6.44 1.00
CA GLU A 97 -8.16 -7.28 2.17
C GLU A 97 -7.04 -8.29 1.93
N TYR A 98 -6.98 -8.85 0.73
CA TYR A 98 -5.92 -9.77 0.32
C TYR A 98 -4.56 -9.08 0.34
N LEU A 99 -4.45 -7.92 -0.29
CA LEU A 99 -3.22 -7.13 -0.30
C LEU A 99 -2.80 -6.73 1.11
N ASN A 100 -3.73 -6.26 1.92
CA ASN A 100 -3.45 -5.82 3.29
C ASN A 100 -2.89 -6.96 4.14
N SER A 101 -3.47 -8.15 4.01
CA SER A 101 -3.03 -9.35 4.73
C SER A 101 -1.68 -9.86 4.23
N ALA A 102 -1.53 -10.02 2.92
CA ALA A 102 -0.34 -10.62 2.33
C ALA A 102 0.88 -9.69 2.39
N MET A 103 0.69 -8.39 2.22
CA MET A 103 1.78 -7.41 2.14
C MET A 103 2.57 -7.32 3.45
N SER A 104 1.91 -7.49 4.60
CA SER A 104 2.59 -7.47 5.90
C SER A 104 3.62 -8.59 6.04
N THR A 105 3.41 -9.71 5.37
CA THR A 105 4.32 -10.86 5.40
C THR A 105 5.36 -10.79 4.30
N ILE A 106 4.94 -10.52 3.06
CA ILE A 106 5.83 -10.58 1.90
C ILE A 106 6.61 -9.29 1.68
N GLY A 107 6.06 -8.14 2.04
CA GLY A 107 6.65 -6.83 1.77
C GLY A 107 8.08 -6.68 2.32
N PRO A 108 8.29 -6.93 3.62
CA PRO A 108 9.64 -6.81 4.20
C PRO A 108 10.66 -7.74 3.55
N VAL A 109 10.27 -8.96 3.21
CA VAL A 109 11.16 -9.94 2.54
C VAL A 109 11.46 -9.47 1.11
N ALA A 110 10.45 -9.03 0.38
CA ALA A 110 10.61 -8.51 -0.98
C ALA A 110 11.59 -7.35 -1.01
N ASN A 111 11.42 -6.38 -0.12
CA ASN A 111 12.31 -5.22 -0.03
C ASN A 111 13.74 -5.64 0.34
N ALA A 112 13.91 -6.56 1.28
CA ALA A 112 15.22 -7.04 1.71
C ALA A 112 16.01 -7.68 0.57
N PHE A 113 15.34 -8.30 -0.40
CA PHE A 113 15.97 -8.96 -1.56
C PHE A 113 15.89 -8.12 -2.84
N GLY A 114 15.56 -6.86 -2.74
CA GLY A 114 15.63 -5.90 -3.84
C GLY A 114 14.48 -5.95 -4.84
N LEU A 115 13.37 -6.60 -4.50
CA LEU A 115 12.16 -6.56 -5.33
C LEU A 115 11.48 -5.20 -5.18
N THR A 116 10.91 -4.72 -6.28
CA THR A 116 10.11 -3.49 -6.28
C THR A 116 8.69 -3.79 -5.76
N LEU A 117 7.95 -2.73 -5.48
CA LEU A 117 6.53 -2.84 -5.15
C LEU A 117 5.76 -3.50 -6.31
N GLU A 118 6.09 -3.12 -7.55
CA GLU A 118 5.47 -3.68 -8.76
C GLU A 118 5.73 -5.17 -8.90
N ASP A 119 6.95 -5.62 -8.65
CA ASP A 119 7.30 -7.05 -8.68
C ASP A 119 6.51 -7.82 -7.64
N THR A 120 6.42 -7.27 -6.43
CA THR A 120 5.74 -7.89 -5.28
C THR A 120 4.24 -8.03 -5.52
N THR A 121 3.59 -6.96 -5.96
CA THR A 121 2.16 -6.98 -6.25
C THR A 121 1.85 -7.86 -7.47
N GLY A 122 2.75 -7.88 -8.46
CA GLY A 122 2.64 -8.77 -9.62
C GLY A 122 2.69 -10.23 -9.21
N LEU A 123 3.62 -10.61 -8.35
CA LEU A 123 3.72 -11.97 -7.81
C LEU A 123 2.46 -12.37 -7.04
N LEU A 124 1.98 -11.49 -6.15
CA LEU A 124 0.73 -11.73 -5.42
C LEU A 124 -0.47 -11.88 -6.35
N GLY A 125 -0.53 -11.06 -7.41
CA GLY A 125 -1.59 -11.13 -8.42
C GLY A 125 -1.61 -12.47 -9.14
N VAL A 126 -0.45 -12.99 -9.52
CA VAL A 126 -0.32 -14.31 -10.16
C VAL A 126 -0.80 -15.42 -9.20
N LEU A 127 -0.40 -15.37 -7.94
CA LEU A 127 -0.80 -16.35 -6.93
C LEU A 127 -2.30 -16.28 -6.64
N ALA A 128 -2.86 -15.08 -6.54
CA ALA A 128 -4.30 -14.88 -6.36
C ALA A 128 -5.10 -15.43 -7.54
N ASN A 129 -4.65 -15.19 -8.77
CA ASN A 129 -5.28 -15.71 -9.98
C ASN A 129 -5.21 -17.25 -10.04
N ALA A 130 -4.19 -17.85 -9.44
CA ALA A 130 -4.04 -19.30 -9.35
C ALA A 130 -4.89 -19.92 -8.23
N GLY A 131 -5.62 -19.12 -7.46
CA GLY A 131 -6.53 -19.59 -6.41
C GLY A 131 -5.95 -19.66 -5.01
N PHE A 132 -4.74 -19.15 -4.77
CA PHE A 132 -4.16 -19.09 -3.42
C PHE A 132 -4.90 -18.04 -2.58
N ASP A 133 -5.21 -18.37 -1.32
CA ASP A 133 -5.68 -17.36 -0.37
C ASP A 133 -4.52 -16.43 0.06
N ALA A 134 -4.82 -15.34 0.75
CA ALA A 134 -3.83 -14.33 1.12
C ALA A 134 -2.68 -14.89 1.97
N SER A 135 -2.98 -15.75 2.94
CA SER A 135 -1.97 -16.35 3.81
C SER A 135 -1.06 -17.33 3.04
N SER A 136 -1.66 -18.19 2.23
CA SER A 136 -0.93 -19.16 1.39
C SER A 136 -0.08 -18.45 0.34
N ALA A 137 -0.61 -17.40 -0.29
CA ALA A 137 0.11 -16.59 -1.28
C ALA A 137 1.30 -15.87 -0.65
N ALA A 138 1.12 -15.29 0.53
CA ALA A 138 2.20 -14.61 1.25
C ALA A 138 3.34 -15.59 1.59
N THR A 139 2.99 -16.78 2.08
CA THR A 139 3.95 -17.83 2.42
C THR A 139 4.64 -18.37 1.16
N ALA A 140 3.89 -18.70 0.12
CA ALA A 140 4.43 -19.19 -1.15
C ALA A 140 5.34 -18.14 -1.80
N GLY A 141 4.90 -16.88 -1.85
CA GLY A 141 5.67 -15.77 -2.41
C GLY A 141 6.97 -15.54 -1.64
N ARG A 142 6.91 -15.55 -0.30
CA ARG A 142 8.09 -15.44 0.55
C ARG A 142 9.07 -16.58 0.27
N ASN A 143 8.59 -17.80 0.17
CA ASN A 143 9.44 -18.96 -0.11
C ASN A 143 10.07 -18.89 -1.50
N ILE A 144 9.33 -18.43 -2.50
CA ILE A 144 9.85 -18.19 -3.86
C ILE A 144 11.01 -17.19 -3.81
N ILE A 145 10.83 -16.07 -3.14
CA ILE A 145 11.86 -15.03 -3.03
C ILE A 145 13.10 -15.57 -2.32
N LEU A 146 12.92 -16.28 -1.21
CA LEU A 146 14.03 -16.85 -0.45
C LEU A 146 14.79 -17.91 -1.25
N ASN A 147 14.08 -18.74 -2.00
CA ASN A 147 14.69 -19.77 -2.84
C ASN A 147 15.48 -19.16 -4.01
N LEU A 148 14.95 -18.11 -4.64
CA LEU A 148 15.67 -17.40 -5.70
C LEU A 148 16.93 -16.72 -5.17
N ALA A 149 16.86 -16.09 -4.01
CA ALA A 149 18.02 -15.48 -3.37
C ALA A 149 19.08 -16.50 -3.02
N ASP A 150 18.68 -17.67 -2.50
CA ASP A 150 19.57 -18.76 -2.15
C ASP A 150 20.22 -19.38 -3.40
N ALA A 151 19.46 -19.58 -4.46
CA ALA A 151 19.96 -20.06 -5.75
C ALA A 151 20.98 -19.09 -6.35
N ASN A 152 20.73 -17.78 -6.31
CA ASN A 152 21.68 -16.77 -6.76
C ASN A 152 22.95 -16.78 -5.91
N GLY A 153 22.83 -16.96 -4.61
CA GLY A 153 23.97 -17.10 -3.70
C GLY A 153 24.83 -18.31 -4.03
N LYS A 154 24.20 -19.41 -4.41
CA LYS A 154 24.92 -20.64 -4.81
C LYS A 154 25.59 -20.53 -6.18
N LEU A 155 25.04 -19.70 -7.07
CA LEU A 155 25.59 -19.48 -8.40
C LEU A 155 26.72 -18.43 -8.42
N ALA A 156 26.76 -17.63 -7.38
CA ALA A 156 27.82 -16.64 -7.22
C ALA A 156 29.07 -17.28 -6.61
#